data_895810dcc55b752c94c19c3b1a4b8157
#
_entry.id   895810dcc55b752c94c19c3b1a4b8157
#
_cell.length_a   1.000
_cell.length_b   1.000
_cell.length_c   1.000
_cell.angle_alpha   90.00
_cell.angle_beta   90.00
_cell.angle_gamma   90.00
#
_symmetry.space_group_name_H-M   'P 1'
#
loop_
_entity.id
_entity.type
_entity.pdbx_description
1 polymer ?
#
loop_
_entity_poly.entity_id
_entity_poly.type
_entity_poly.pdbx_seq_one_letter_code
_entity_poly.pdbx_strand_id
1 'polypeptide(L)'
;MRLWLGVTWIYAAWNKATDAGFLTRGSTTFIGKQLSGYSTQSPMGHFVFNKLMEHAVPVGVFVMISEFAIGLATLLWVAPTLAAFGGFSMSLGLWLASSFHAHPYFLASDTAYAVLWLSYFLFILGKRRTLDISLNRRGALRVGIVGAIAIASAAVGKLTAPSTKATAASSSSAGTKTQLTKLIDFPVGSVANFALATGEPAILFRTKAGVFAYSAICTHQGCTVGYSAGTKTLDCPCHGAQYDPFNSAKVITGPAQSPLGSIKVAIEGDWVILA
;
A
#
# COMPACT_ATOMS: atom_id res chain seq x y z
N MET A 1 22.92 -10.03 4.05
CA MET A 1 21.82 -10.22 3.09
C MET A 1 20.69 -11.10 3.63
N ARG A 2 20.95 -12.38 4.04
CA ARG A 2 19.91 -13.30 4.53
C ARG A 2 19.06 -12.74 5.67
N LEU A 3 19.70 -12.22 6.73
CA LEU A 3 19.01 -11.64 7.89
C LEU A 3 18.13 -10.45 7.47
N TRP A 4 18.70 -9.55 6.68
CA TRP A 4 17.95 -8.39 6.18
C TRP A 4 16.72 -8.79 5.39
N LEU A 5 16.87 -9.61 4.36
CA LEU A 5 15.77 -10.06 3.51
C LEU A 5 14.70 -10.81 4.31
N GLY A 6 15.11 -11.70 5.23
CA GLY A 6 14.16 -12.46 6.03
C GLY A 6 13.40 -11.60 7.02
N VAL A 7 14.07 -10.69 7.74
CA VAL A 7 13.41 -9.82 8.72
C VAL A 7 12.49 -8.81 8.05
N THR A 8 12.94 -8.17 6.96
CA THR A 8 12.12 -7.17 6.26
C THR A 8 10.85 -7.77 5.66
N TRP A 9 10.91 -9.00 5.18
CA TRP A 9 9.75 -9.69 4.62
C TRP A 9 8.77 -10.16 5.70
N ILE A 10 9.26 -10.64 6.84
CA ILE A 10 8.40 -10.91 8.00
C ILE A 10 7.73 -9.62 8.46
N TYR A 11 8.48 -8.52 8.54
CA TYR A 11 7.93 -7.22 8.92
C TYR A 11 6.85 -6.73 7.93
N ALA A 12 7.08 -6.87 6.62
CA ALA A 12 6.10 -6.51 5.60
C ALA A 12 4.80 -7.31 5.72
N ALA A 13 4.91 -8.62 5.94
CA ALA A 13 3.76 -9.49 6.18
C ALA A 13 3.02 -9.12 7.48
N TRP A 14 3.76 -8.87 8.57
CA TRP A 14 3.21 -8.46 9.85
C TRP A 14 2.46 -7.14 9.76
N ASN A 15 3.04 -6.15 9.09
CA ASN A 15 2.41 -4.85 8.88
C ASN A 15 1.05 -4.97 8.16
N LYS A 16 0.99 -5.78 7.11
CA LYS A 16 -0.26 -6.07 6.40
C LYS A 16 -1.27 -6.85 7.27
N ALA A 17 -0.78 -7.80 8.07
CA ALA A 17 -1.63 -8.64 8.94
C ALA A 17 -2.26 -7.84 10.09
N THR A 18 -1.57 -6.82 10.60
CA THR A 18 -2.04 -5.95 11.67
C THR A 18 -2.83 -4.74 11.18
N ASP A 19 -2.81 -4.45 9.88
CA ASP A 19 -3.66 -3.42 9.28
C ASP A 19 -5.09 -3.94 9.09
N ALA A 20 -6.01 -3.49 9.93
CA ALA A 20 -7.43 -3.85 9.86
C ALA A 20 -8.08 -3.47 8.52
N GLY A 21 -7.53 -2.49 7.82
CA GLY A 21 -8.01 -2.02 6.53
C GLY A 21 -7.56 -2.86 5.35
N PHE A 22 -6.44 -3.57 5.45
CA PHE A 22 -5.79 -4.23 4.30
C PHE A 22 -6.70 -5.22 3.56
N LEU A 23 -7.51 -6.00 4.28
CA LEU A 23 -8.47 -6.94 3.72
C LEU A 23 -9.92 -6.45 3.74
N THR A 24 -10.18 -5.24 4.25
CA THR A 24 -11.52 -4.69 4.42
C THR A 24 -11.91 -3.84 3.22
N ARG A 25 -12.95 -4.27 2.49
CA ARG A 25 -13.49 -3.51 1.34
C ARG A 25 -13.95 -2.12 1.80
N GLY A 26 -13.59 -1.10 1.02
CA GLY A 26 -13.91 0.30 1.33
C GLY A 26 -12.84 1.01 2.17
N SER A 27 -11.93 0.30 2.83
CA SER A 27 -10.78 0.90 3.53
C SER A 27 -9.84 1.61 2.55
N THR A 28 -9.10 2.59 3.05
CA THR A 28 -8.05 3.31 2.32
C THR A 28 -6.87 2.41 1.98
N THR A 29 -6.54 1.46 2.86
CA THR A 29 -5.43 0.52 2.72
C THR A 29 -5.83 -0.81 2.05
N PHE A 30 -7.10 -0.93 1.60
CA PHE A 30 -7.61 -2.15 1.00
C PHE A 30 -6.77 -2.59 -0.21
N ILE A 31 -6.33 -3.85 -0.22
CA ILE A 31 -5.53 -4.44 -1.30
C ILE A 31 -6.18 -4.27 -2.69
N GLY A 32 -7.50 -4.31 -2.78
CA GLY A 32 -8.21 -4.09 -4.04
C GLY A 32 -8.02 -2.69 -4.62
N LYS A 33 -7.83 -1.65 -3.78
CA LYS A 33 -7.46 -0.30 -4.26
C LYS A 33 -6.03 -0.28 -4.82
N GLN A 34 -5.11 -0.99 -4.18
CA GLN A 34 -3.73 -1.12 -4.67
C GLN A 34 -3.72 -1.82 -6.04
N LEU A 35 -4.44 -2.95 -6.17
CA LEU A 35 -4.57 -3.68 -7.42
C LEU A 35 -5.19 -2.82 -8.54
N SER A 36 -6.19 -1.99 -8.20
CA SER A 36 -6.77 -1.03 -9.14
C SER A 36 -5.76 0.00 -9.62
N GLY A 37 -4.92 0.54 -8.72
CA GLY A 37 -3.82 1.41 -9.10
C GLY A 37 -2.81 0.73 -10.03
N TYR A 38 -2.43 -0.51 -9.73
CA TYR A 38 -1.51 -1.28 -10.56
C TYR A 38 -2.08 -1.58 -11.96
N SER A 39 -3.38 -1.75 -12.09
CA SER A 39 -4.02 -2.02 -13.40
C SER A 39 -3.77 -0.93 -14.43
N THR A 40 -3.57 0.31 -14.01
CA THR A 40 -3.33 1.47 -14.87
C THR A 40 -1.85 1.74 -15.14
N GLN A 41 -0.97 1.21 -14.29
CA GLN A 41 0.46 1.55 -14.29
C GLN A 41 1.36 0.39 -14.72
N SER A 42 0.91 -0.84 -14.55
CA SER A 42 1.72 -2.03 -14.79
C SER A 42 1.75 -2.43 -16.26
N PRO A 43 2.91 -2.84 -16.80
CA PRO A 43 3.01 -3.44 -18.13
C PRO A 43 2.26 -4.77 -18.24
N MET A 44 1.92 -5.42 -17.12
CA MET A 44 1.09 -6.63 -17.10
C MET A 44 -0.38 -6.36 -17.50
N GLY A 45 -0.79 -5.09 -17.48
CA GLY A 45 -2.04 -4.61 -18.05
C GLY A 45 -3.31 -4.90 -17.26
N HIS A 46 -4.38 -4.28 -17.70
CA HIS A 46 -5.69 -4.35 -17.05
C HIS A 46 -6.23 -5.77 -16.88
N PHE A 47 -5.97 -6.67 -17.83
CA PHE A 47 -6.54 -8.02 -17.79
C PHE A 47 -6.09 -8.80 -16.54
N VAL A 48 -4.79 -8.76 -16.21
CA VAL A 48 -4.26 -9.46 -15.04
C VAL A 48 -4.83 -8.88 -13.75
N PHE A 49 -4.76 -7.56 -13.60
CA PHE A 49 -5.19 -6.91 -12.36
C PHE A 49 -6.70 -6.92 -12.16
N ASN A 50 -7.51 -6.86 -13.23
CA ASN A 50 -8.96 -7.01 -13.12
C ASN A 50 -9.33 -8.39 -12.58
N LYS A 51 -8.67 -9.45 -13.04
CA LYS A 51 -8.84 -10.80 -12.50
C LYS A 51 -8.42 -10.89 -11.02
N LEU A 52 -7.31 -10.26 -10.65
CA LEU A 52 -6.86 -10.23 -9.25
C LEU A 52 -7.82 -9.41 -8.36
N MET A 53 -8.42 -8.33 -8.87
CA MET A 53 -9.41 -7.52 -8.15
C MET A 53 -10.70 -8.28 -7.84
N GLU A 54 -11.17 -9.16 -8.74
CA GLU A 54 -12.31 -10.03 -8.48
C GLU A 54 -12.11 -10.85 -7.20
N HIS A 55 -10.86 -11.20 -6.91
CA HIS A 55 -10.44 -12.01 -5.77
C HIS A 55 -9.47 -11.28 -4.82
N ALA A 56 -9.66 -9.96 -4.65
CA ALA A 56 -8.72 -9.11 -3.92
C ALA A 56 -8.40 -9.62 -2.50
N VAL A 57 -9.40 -10.09 -1.74
CA VAL A 57 -9.17 -10.60 -0.37
C VAL A 57 -8.33 -11.90 -0.38
N PRO A 58 -8.67 -12.94 -1.15
CA PRO A 58 -7.78 -14.10 -1.29
C PRO A 58 -6.36 -13.74 -1.76
N VAL A 59 -6.22 -12.81 -2.70
CA VAL A 59 -4.90 -12.33 -3.17
C VAL A 59 -4.13 -11.67 -2.02
N GLY A 60 -4.76 -10.80 -1.24
CA GLY A 60 -4.13 -10.17 -0.08
C GLY A 60 -3.67 -11.19 0.96
N VAL A 61 -4.51 -12.18 1.27
CA VAL A 61 -4.15 -13.28 2.19
C VAL A 61 -2.96 -14.08 1.63
N PHE A 62 -2.99 -14.42 0.34
CA PHE A 62 -1.88 -15.12 -0.32
C PHE A 62 -0.57 -14.34 -0.24
N VAL A 63 -0.60 -13.03 -0.50
CA VAL A 63 0.59 -12.15 -0.40
C VAL A 63 1.15 -12.18 1.01
N MET A 64 0.33 -11.95 2.04
CA MET A 64 0.77 -11.97 3.44
C MET A 64 1.41 -13.31 3.84
N ILE A 65 0.74 -14.42 3.54
CA ILE A 65 1.24 -15.75 3.88
C ILE A 65 2.55 -16.05 3.15
N SER A 66 2.63 -15.69 1.86
CA SER A 66 3.84 -15.90 1.05
C SER A 66 5.02 -15.07 1.57
N GLU A 67 4.83 -13.78 1.85
CA GLU A 67 5.88 -12.93 2.44
C GLU A 67 6.39 -13.49 3.76
N PHE A 68 5.48 -13.88 4.65
CA PHE A 68 5.84 -14.44 5.94
C PHE A 68 6.59 -15.78 5.79
N ALA A 69 6.08 -16.69 4.96
CA ALA A 69 6.68 -17.99 4.73
C ALA A 69 8.08 -17.89 4.11
N ILE A 70 8.25 -17.04 3.10
CA ILE A 70 9.54 -16.80 2.44
C ILE A 70 10.53 -16.16 3.44
N GLY A 71 10.11 -15.16 4.19
CA GLY A 71 10.94 -14.52 5.20
C GLY A 71 11.42 -15.50 6.27
N LEU A 72 10.50 -16.29 6.82
CA LEU A 72 10.80 -17.28 7.86
C LEU A 72 11.66 -18.42 7.32
N ALA A 73 11.34 -18.96 6.13
CA ALA A 73 12.14 -19.98 5.47
C ALA A 73 13.59 -19.50 5.20
N THR A 74 13.74 -18.25 4.81
CA THR A 74 15.04 -17.62 4.59
C THR A 74 15.85 -17.51 5.89
N LEU A 75 15.23 -17.07 6.99
CA LEU A 75 15.90 -16.98 8.30
C LEU A 75 16.29 -18.35 8.85
N LEU A 76 15.37 -19.30 8.79
CA LEU A 76 15.58 -20.67 9.33
C LEU A 76 16.38 -21.56 8.39
N TRP A 77 16.78 -21.05 7.21
CA TRP A 77 17.50 -21.85 6.20
C TRP A 77 16.73 -23.10 5.75
N VAL A 78 15.41 -22.97 5.62
CA VAL A 78 14.52 -24.02 5.14
C VAL A 78 14.33 -23.88 3.64
N ALA A 79 14.65 -24.91 2.87
CA ALA A 79 14.56 -24.90 1.40
C ALA A 79 15.11 -23.59 0.77
N PRO A 80 16.39 -23.22 1.04
CA PRO A 80 16.92 -21.88 0.76
C PRO A 80 16.81 -21.49 -0.70
N THR A 81 16.94 -22.43 -1.65
CA THR A 81 16.79 -22.16 -3.08
C THR A 81 15.35 -21.79 -3.44
N LEU A 82 14.37 -22.52 -2.88
CA LEU A 82 12.96 -22.24 -3.10
C LEU A 82 12.55 -20.92 -2.47
N ALA A 83 13.02 -20.65 -1.23
CA ALA A 83 12.75 -19.38 -0.56
C ALA A 83 13.35 -18.19 -1.31
N ALA A 84 14.59 -18.32 -1.80
CA ALA A 84 15.24 -17.26 -2.58
C ALA A 84 14.57 -17.03 -3.94
N PHE A 85 14.16 -18.11 -4.63
CA PHE A 85 13.41 -18.02 -5.87
C PHE A 85 12.03 -17.38 -5.66
N GLY A 86 11.31 -17.79 -4.61
CA GLY A 86 10.02 -17.19 -4.23
C GLY A 86 10.14 -15.71 -3.91
N GLY A 87 11.16 -15.33 -3.14
CA GLY A 87 11.46 -13.93 -2.81
C GLY A 87 11.77 -13.10 -4.06
N PHE A 88 12.59 -13.62 -4.95
CA PHE A 88 12.90 -12.97 -6.23
C PHE A 88 11.64 -12.82 -7.10
N SER A 89 10.89 -13.90 -7.31
CA SER A 89 9.70 -13.89 -8.17
C SER A 89 8.64 -12.90 -7.67
N MET A 90 8.43 -12.87 -6.35
CA MET A 90 7.47 -11.96 -5.73
C MET A 90 7.94 -10.51 -5.80
N SER A 91 9.24 -10.24 -5.53
CA SER A 91 9.80 -8.89 -5.68
C SER A 91 9.76 -8.40 -7.12
N LEU A 92 10.03 -9.28 -8.09
CA LEU A 92 9.90 -8.96 -9.52
C LEU A 92 8.45 -8.65 -9.88
N GLY A 93 7.50 -9.44 -9.38
CA GLY A 93 6.07 -9.19 -9.58
C GLY A 93 5.62 -7.84 -9.01
N LEU A 94 6.06 -7.50 -7.79
CA LEU A 94 5.78 -6.20 -7.17
C LEU A 94 6.44 -5.06 -7.95
N TRP A 95 7.68 -5.23 -8.39
CA TRP A 95 8.37 -4.24 -9.22
C TRP A 95 7.62 -3.98 -10.54
N LEU A 96 7.19 -5.03 -11.23
CA LEU A 96 6.38 -4.89 -12.45
C LEU A 96 5.02 -4.25 -12.14
N ALA A 97 4.42 -4.53 -10.99
CA ALA A 97 3.11 -3.99 -10.62
C ALA A 97 3.16 -2.51 -10.28
N SER A 98 4.13 -2.08 -9.47
CA SER A 98 4.11 -0.77 -8.81
C SER A 98 5.23 0.18 -9.25
N SER A 99 6.38 -0.36 -9.69
CA SER A 99 7.61 0.43 -9.83
C SER A 99 8.16 0.51 -11.24
N PHE A 100 7.54 -0.19 -12.21
CA PHE A 100 8.03 -0.26 -13.58
C PHE A 100 8.17 1.11 -14.27
N HIS A 101 7.24 2.02 -14.03
CA HIS A 101 7.25 3.38 -14.58
C HIS A 101 7.87 4.43 -13.65
N ALA A 102 8.37 4.03 -12.47
CA ALA A 102 9.04 4.96 -11.56
C ALA A 102 10.39 5.43 -12.15
N HIS A 103 10.55 6.74 -12.28
CA HIS A 103 11.79 7.34 -12.75
C HIS A 103 12.32 8.38 -11.76
N PRO A 104 13.59 8.30 -11.38
CA PRO A 104 14.56 7.24 -11.68
C PRO A 104 14.22 5.96 -10.91
N TYR A 105 14.29 4.83 -11.59
CA TYR A 105 13.86 3.51 -11.08
C TYR A 105 14.60 3.04 -9.81
N PHE A 106 15.81 3.54 -9.55
CA PHE A 106 16.57 3.19 -8.35
C PHE A 106 16.03 3.81 -7.05
N LEU A 107 15.12 4.79 -7.14
CA LEU A 107 14.43 5.33 -5.97
C LEU A 107 13.25 4.45 -5.53
N ALA A 108 12.78 3.55 -6.38
CA ALA A 108 11.73 2.63 -6.01
C ALA A 108 12.29 1.50 -5.14
N SER A 109 11.70 1.30 -3.95
CA SER A 109 12.12 0.26 -3.00
C SER A 109 12.09 -1.14 -3.61
N ASP A 110 11.09 -1.43 -4.46
CA ASP A 110 10.92 -2.74 -5.08
C ASP A 110 12.06 -3.10 -6.03
N THR A 111 12.67 -2.10 -6.69
CA THR A 111 13.88 -2.32 -7.52
C THR A 111 15.03 -2.84 -6.66
N ALA A 112 15.28 -2.22 -5.51
CA ALA A 112 16.34 -2.66 -4.61
C ALA A 112 16.10 -4.08 -4.09
N TYR A 113 14.85 -4.39 -3.69
CA TYR A 113 14.50 -5.74 -3.24
C TYR A 113 14.58 -6.78 -4.35
N ALA A 114 14.16 -6.48 -5.58
CA ALA A 114 14.28 -7.40 -6.70
C ALA A 114 15.75 -7.74 -6.99
N VAL A 115 16.64 -6.74 -6.97
CA VAL A 115 18.09 -6.93 -7.16
C VAL A 115 18.72 -7.73 -6.01
N LEU A 116 18.34 -7.41 -4.76
CA LEU A 116 18.87 -8.12 -3.58
C LEU A 116 18.42 -9.60 -3.55
N TRP A 117 17.16 -9.88 -3.86
CA TRP A 117 16.67 -11.25 -3.93
C TRP A 117 17.27 -12.04 -5.12
N LEU A 118 17.43 -11.40 -6.28
CA LEU A 118 18.12 -12.02 -7.42
C LEU A 118 19.57 -12.37 -7.05
N SER A 119 20.29 -11.41 -6.44
CA SER A 119 21.66 -11.63 -6.01
C SER A 119 21.77 -12.76 -4.99
N TYR A 120 20.83 -12.83 -4.05
CA TYR A 120 20.77 -13.90 -3.05
C TYR A 120 20.45 -15.26 -3.69
N PHE A 121 19.52 -15.30 -4.62
CA PHE A 121 19.16 -16.50 -5.36
C PHE A 121 20.34 -17.05 -6.19
N LEU A 122 21.03 -16.17 -6.95
CA LEU A 122 22.21 -16.55 -7.73
C LEU A 122 23.36 -17.03 -6.85
N PHE A 123 23.57 -16.39 -5.70
CA PHE A 123 24.56 -16.82 -4.72
C PHE A 123 24.29 -18.24 -4.18
N ILE A 124 23.03 -18.58 -3.91
CA ILE A 124 22.64 -19.91 -3.46
C ILE A 124 22.83 -20.95 -4.58
N LEU A 125 22.42 -20.62 -5.82
CA LEU A 125 22.64 -21.49 -6.98
C LEU A 125 24.13 -21.76 -7.21
N GLY A 126 24.95 -20.72 -7.13
CA GLY A 126 26.41 -20.83 -7.32
C GLY A 126 27.10 -21.75 -6.29
N LYS A 127 26.52 -21.89 -5.09
CA LYS A 127 27.00 -22.84 -4.09
C LYS A 127 26.61 -24.30 -4.34
N ARG A 128 26.01 -24.61 -5.51
CA ARG A 128 25.54 -25.94 -5.91
C ARG A 128 24.69 -26.64 -4.83
N ARG A 129 24.02 -25.88 -3.98
CA ARG A 129 22.99 -26.44 -3.10
C ARG A 129 21.77 -26.66 -3.97
N THR A 130 21.68 -27.85 -4.52
CA THR A 130 20.50 -28.40 -5.20
C THR A 130 19.25 -28.11 -4.35
N LEU A 131 18.09 -28.13 -5.00
CA LEU A 131 16.75 -28.15 -4.38
C LEU A 131 16.62 -29.34 -3.41
N ASP A 132 17.41 -29.37 -2.33
CA ASP A 132 17.31 -30.32 -1.27
C ASP A 132 16.12 -29.94 -0.37
N ILE A 133 14.95 -30.18 -0.92
CA ILE A 133 13.80 -30.52 -0.08
C ILE A 133 14.13 -31.93 0.41
N SER A 134 14.91 -32.03 1.48
CA SER A 134 15.10 -33.31 2.11
C SER A 134 13.74 -33.72 2.66
N LEU A 135 13.04 -34.58 1.92
CA LEU A 135 11.76 -35.21 2.32
C LEU A 135 11.97 -36.20 3.49
N ASN A 136 13.11 -36.09 4.17
CA ASN A 136 13.29 -36.78 5.44
C ASN A 136 12.34 -36.18 6.48
N ARG A 137 11.99 -36.96 7.48
CA ARG A 137 11.05 -36.60 8.56
C ARG A 137 11.32 -35.19 9.16
N ARG A 138 12.60 -34.81 9.28
CA ARG A 138 13.02 -33.50 9.82
C ARG A 138 12.75 -32.35 8.84
N GLY A 139 12.93 -32.57 7.54
CA GLY A 139 12.64 -31.57 6.49
C GLY A 139 11.13 -31.33 6.36
N ALA A 140 10.34 -32.41 6.34
CA ALA A 140 8.87 -32.32 6.31
C ALA A 140 8.31 -31.59 7.55
N LEU A 141 8.85 -31.87 8.75
CA LEU A 141 8.48 -31.17 9.99
C LEU A 141 8.81 -29.67 9.91
N ARG A 142 9.97 -29.29 9.40
CA ARG A 142 10.36 -27.87 9.27
C ARG A 142 9.45 -27.13 8.29
N VAL A 143 9.14 -27.72 7.14
CA VAL A 143 8.20 -27.15 6.17
C VAL A 143 6.79 -27.02 6.77
N GLY A 144 6.32 -28.04 7.49
CA GLY A 144 5.04 -28.02 8.18
C GLY A 144 4.97 -26.93 9.27
N ILE A 145 6.03 -26.76 10.06
CA ILE A 145 6.10 -25.71 11.10
C ILE A 145 6.08 -24.32 10.44
N VAL A 146 6.86 -24.08 9.37
CA VAL A 146 6.87 -22.81 8.66
C VAL A 146 5.48 -22.48 8.10
N GLY A 147 4.81 -23.46 7.49
CA GLY A 147 3.45 -23.30 6.98
C GLY A 147 2.43 -23.02 8.10
N ALA A 148 2.49 -23.77 9.20
CA ALA A 148 1.58 -23.57 10.33
C ALA A 148 1.77 -22.21 11.00
N ILE A 149 3.02 -21.75 11.19
CA ILE A 149 3.31 -20.43 11.77
C ILE A 149 2.85 -19.32 10.81
N ALA A 150 3.05 -19.46 9.50
CA ALA A 150 2.58 -18.48 8.52
C ALA A 150 1.06 -18.31 8.55
N ILE A 151 0.32 -19.41 8.62
CA ILE A 151 -1.15 -19.41 8.72
C ILE A 151 -1.59 -18.83 10.07
N ALA A 152 -0.97 -19.24 11.17
CA ALA A 152 -1.29 -18.74 12.51
C ALA A 152 -1.04 -17.24 12.63
N SER A 153 0.03 -16.72 12.02
CA SER A 153 0.34 -15.29 12.05
C SER A 153 -0.70 -14.46 11.31
N ALA A 154 -1.21 -14.93 10.18
CA ALA A 154 -2.32 -14.30 9.48
C ALA A 154 -3.62 -14.29 10.29
N ALA A 155 -3.88 -15.36 11.07
CA ALA A 155 -5.04 -15.44 11.95
C ALA A 155 -4.88 -14.52 13.18
N VAL A 156 -3.71 -14.52 13.82
CA VAL A 156 -3.41 -13.65 14.97
C VAL A 156 -3.47 -12.17 14.58
N GLY A 157 -2.94 -11.80 13.41
CA GLY A 157 -3.06 -10.43 12.89
C GLY A 157 -4.51 -9.96 12.80
N LYS A 158 -5.43 -10.82 12.38
CA LYS A 158 -6.87 -10.53 12.37
C LYS A 158 -7.48 -10.39 13.77
N LEU A 159 -7.00 -11.18 14.74
CA LEU A 159 -7.52 -11.17 16.11
C LEU A 159 -6.99 -10.00 16.95
N THR A 160 -5.75 -9.55 16.65
CA THR A 160 -5.10 -8.44 17.36
C THR A 160 -5.30 -7.08 16.67
N ALA A 161 -5.80 -7.07 15.43
CA ALA A 161 -6.20 -5.83 14.79
C ALA A 161 -7.25 -5.15 15.68
N PRO A 162 -7.04 -3.88 16.11
CA PRO A 162 -8.03 -3.18 16.89
C PRO A 162 -9.33 -3.21 16.10
N SER A 163 -10.37 -3.78 16.73
CA SER A 163 -11.72 -3.79 16.19
C SER A 163 -12.21 -2.34 16.16
N THR A 164 -11.79 -1.58 15.19
CA THR A 164 -12.61 -0.45 14.76
C THR A 164 -13.86 -1.10 14.20
N LYS A 165 -14.87 -1.26 15.07
CA LYS A 165 -16.23 -1.36 14.61
C LYS A 165 -16.40 -0.18 13.64
N ALA A 166 -16.25 -0.47 12.35
CA ALA A 166 -16.92 0.29 11.35
C ALA A 166 -18.40 0.12 11.74
N THR A 167 -18.90 1.04 12.53
CA THR A 167 -20.31 1.28 12.61
C THR A 167 -20.67 1.59 11.17
N ALA A 168 -21.16 0.58 10.49
CA ALA A 168 -21.90 0.74 9.27
C ALA A 168 -23.11 1.56 9.71
N ALA A 169 -22.94 2.87 9.73
CA ALA A 169 -24.04 3.79 9.63
C ALA A 169 -24.56 3.59 8.22
N SER A 170 -25.48 2.64 8.09
CA SER A 170 -26.50 2.67 7.07
C SER A 170 -27.27 3.98 7.31
N SER A 171 -26.81 5.03 6.71
CA SER A 171 -27.59 6.22 6.49
C SER A 171 -27.77 6.38 4.99
N SER A 172 -28.75 5.63 4.47
CA SER A 172 -29.61 6.18 3.45
C SER A 172 -30.24 7.43 4.08
N SER A 173 -29.69 8.59 3.83
CA SER A 173 -30.42 9.85 3.96
C SER A 173 -30.00 10.75 2.82
N ALA A 174 -30.99 11.02 2.02
CA ALA A 174 -31.01 12.09 1.06
C ALA A 174 -30.51 13.41 1.70
N GLY A 175 -29.53 14.05 1.04
CA GLY A 175 -29.51 15.50 0.95
C GLY A 175 -29.07 16.33 2.14
N THR A 176 -28.27 15.82 3.09
CA THR A 176 -27.63 16.73 4.04
C THR A 176 -26.20 16.98 3.61
N LYS A 177 -25.96 18.16 3.03
CA LYS A 177 -24.61 18.63 2.67
C LYS A 177 -23.76 18.69 3.94
N THR A 178 -22.66 17.93 3.98
CA THR A 178 -21.78 17.89 5.14
C THR A 178 -21.01 19.19 5.23
N GLN A 179 -21.21 19.96 6.31
CA GLN A 179 -20.46 21.17 6.61
C GLN A 179 -19.07 20.80 7.13
N LEU A 180 -18.02 21.37 6.54
CA LEU A 180 -16.63 21.12 6.89
C LEU A 180 -16.09 22.18 7.87
N THR A 181 -16.18 23.46 7.49
CA THR A 181 -15.67 24.57 8.30
C THR A 181 -16.37 25.88 7.92
N LYS A 182 -16.42 26.82 8.86
CA LYS A 182 -16.91 28.18 8.57
C LYS A 182 -15.85 28.99 7.83
N LEU A 183 -16.29 29.85 6.92
CA LEU A 183 -15.40 30.73 6.16
C LEU A 183 -14.62 31.70 7.06
N ILE A 184 -15.19 32.12 8.20
CA ILE A 184 -14.54 33.01 9.15
C ILE A 184 -13.34 32.36 9.83
N ASP A 185 -13.43 31.04 10.07
CA ASP A 185 -12.38 30.26 10.73
C ASP A 185 -11.35 29.73 9.72
N PHE A 186 -11.59 29.90 8.42
CA PHE A 186 -10.77 29.39 7.34
C PHE A 186 -10.41 30.49 6.32
N PRO A 187 -9.50 31.43 6.67
CA PRO A 187 -9.15 32.57 5.82
C PRO A 187 -8.46 32.15 4.51
N VAL A 188 -8.41 33.07 3.54
CA VAL A 188 -7.71 32.86 2.24
C VAL A 188 -6.23 32.54 2.49
N GLY A 189 -5.75 31.47 1.88
CA GLY A 189 -4.40 30.93 2.07
C GLY A 189 -4.32 29.78 3.10
N SER A 190 -5.42 29.47 3.80
CA SER A 190 -5.46 28.37 4.76
C SER A 190 -5.50 27.02 4.07
N VAL A 191 -4.91 26.03 4.77
CA VAL A 191 -4.94 24.59 4.43
C VAL A 191 -5.38 23.85 5.69
N ALA A 192 -6.33 22.94 5.56
CA ALA A 192 -6.84 22.13 6.66
C ALA A 192 -6.97 20.66 6.27
N ASN A 193 -6.60 19.78 7.18
CA ASN A 193 -6.88 18.36 7.05
C ASN A 193 -8.28 18.05 7.60
N PHE A 194 -8.99 17.16 6.92
CA PHE A 194 -10.26 16.64 7.39
C PHE A 194 -10.42 15.17 7.01
N ALA A 195 -11.42 14.52 7.55
CA ALA A 195 -11.75 13.15 7.17
C ALA A 195 -13.14 13.11 6.52
N LEU A 196 -13.28 12.34 5.46
CA LEU A 196 -14.57 12.04 4.86
C LEU A 196 -15.39 11.16 5.82
N ALA A 197 -16.69 11.05 5.59
CA ALA A 197 -17.56 10.15 6.37
C ALA A 197 -17.10 8.68 6.30
N THR A 198 -16.34 8.32 5.26
CA THR A 198 -15.68 7.01 5.12
C THR A 198 -14.45 6.82 5.99
N GLY A 199 -14.00 7.86 6.71
CA GLY A 199 -12.73 7.90 7.45
C GLY A 199 -11.52 8.22 6.56
N GLU A 200 -11.69 8.44 5.26
CA GLU A 200 -10.59 8.74 4.35
C GLU A 200 -10.04 10.15 4.63
N PRO A 201 -8.71 10.30 4.81
CA PRO A 201 -8.09 11.59 5.03
C PRO A 201 -8.12 12.43 3.75
N ALA A 202 -8.35 13.74 3.94
CA ALA A 202 -8.44 14.70 2.86
C ALA A 202 -7.84 16.04 3.27
N ILE A 203 -7.44 16.85 2.29
CA ILE A 203 -6.84 18.17 2.51
C ILE A 203 -7.66 19.21 1.74
N LEU A 204 -8.12 20.23 2.48
CA LEU A 204 -8.88 21.36 1.99
C LEU A 204 -7.97 22.59 1.84
N PHE A 205 -8.11 23.28 0.74
CA PHE A 205 -7.40 24.53 0.43
C PHE A 205 -8.38 25.67 0.24
N ARG A 206 -8.05 26.87 0.72
CA ARG A 206 -8.74 28.09 0.41
C ARG A 206 -7.83 29.07 -0.33
N THR A 207 -8.24 29.51 -1.50
CA THR A 207 -7.54 30.52 -2.31
C THR A 207 -8.45 31.71 -2.57
N LYS A 208 -7.92 32.74 -3.20
CA LYS A 208 -8.73 33.87 -3.68
C LYS A 208 -9.77 33.45 -4.72
N ALA A 209 -9.50 32.36 -5.47
CA ALA A 209 -10.39 31.83 -6.50
C ALA A 209 -11.51 30.92 -5.92
N GLY A 210 -11.43 30.54 -4.64
CA GLY A 210 -12.39 29.65 -3.99
C GLY A 210 -11.75 28.56 -3.16
N VAL A 211 -12.47 27.47 -2.96
CA VAL A 211 -12.03 26.27 -2.21
C VAL A 211 -11.90 25.08 -3.12
N PHE A 212 -10.93 24.24 -2.85
CA PHE A 212 -10.78 22.93 -3.49
C PHE A 212 -10.17 21.92 -2.51
N ALA A 213 -10.39 20.65 -2.73
CA ALA A 213 -9.90 19.60 -1.85
C ALA A 213 -9.44 18.37 -2.63
N TYR A 214 -8.51 17.63 -2.02
CA TYR A 214 -8.00 16.38 -2.56
C TYR A 214 -8.01 15.30 -1.48
N SER A 215 -8.15 14.05 -1.92
CA SER A 215 -7.81 12.90 -1.09
C SER A 215 -6.37 13.01 -0.64
N ALA A 216 -6.10 12.79 0.62
CA ALA A 216 -4.73 12.75 1.15
C ALA A 216 -4.10 11.36 1.01
N ILE A 217 -4.63 10.50 0.15
CA ILE A 217 -4.11 9.17 -0.11
C ILE A 217 -3.17 9.21 -1.31
N CYS A 218 -1.90 8.92 -1.05
CA CYS A 218 -0.87 8.84 -2.09
C CYS A 218 -1.23 7.77 -3.13
N THR A 219 -1.23 8.16 -4.40
CA THR A 219 -1.59 7.28 -5.52
C THR A 219 -0.52 6.23 -5.85
N HIS A 220 0.63 6.26 -5.17
CA HIS A 220 1.66 5.23 -5.29
C HIS A 220 1.29 3.98 -4.47
N GLN A 221 1.22 4.10 -3.14
CA GLN A 221 0.98 2.96 -2.23
C GLN A 221 0.07 3.31 -1.04
N GLY A 222 -0.80 4.30 -1.18
CA GLY A 222 -1.83 4.60 -0.19
C GLY A 222 -1.36 5.32 1.09
N CYS A 223 -0.10 5.74 1.18
CA CYS A 223 0.38 6.53 2.33
C CYS A 223 -0.33 7.88 2.40
N THR A 224 -0.52 8.40 3.61
CA THR A 224 -1.10 9.73 3.78
C THR A 224 -0.10 10.82 3.39
N VAL A 225 -0.49 11.69 2.46
CA VAL A 225 0.28 12.86 2.07
C VAL A 225 -0.01 14.03 3.01
N GLY A 226 0.98 14.91 3.20
CA GLY A 226 0.85 16.14 3.96
C GLY A 226 1.18 17.37 3.13
N TYR A 227 0.61 18.52 3.47
CA TYR A 227 0.95 19.78 2.83
C TYR A 227 2.22 20.37 3.43
N SER A 228 3.19 20.68 2.58
CA SER A 228 4.42 21.40 2.93
C SER A 228 4.28 22.87 2.55
N ALA A 229 4.18 23.75 3.55
CA ALA A 229 4.05 25.18 3.31
C ALA A 229 5.32 25.80 2.70
N GLY A 230 6.49 25.23 2.99
CA GLY A 230 7.77 25.72 2.46
C GLY A 230 7.92 25.52 0.95
N THR A 231 7.55 24.34 0.46
CA THR A 231 7.60 23.97 -0.96
C THR A 231 6.30 24.24 -1.70
N LYS A 232 5.20 24.45 -0.97
CA LYS A 232 3.81 24.55 -1.47
C LYS A 232 3.36 23.28 -2.21
N THR A 233 3.85 22.13 -1.79
CA THR A 233 3.56 20.83 -2.38
C THR A 233 2.81 19.94 -1.40
N LEU A 234 2.17 18.89 -1.93
CA LEU A 234 1.67 17.79 -1.13
C LEU A 234 2.71 16.67 -1.19
N ASP A 235 3.30 16.33 -0.05
CA ASP A 235 4.45 15.44 0.04
C ASP A 235 4.05 14.11 0.67
N CYS A 236 4.43 13.02 0.02
CA CYS A 236 4.26 11.66 0.55
C CYS A 236 5.52 11.24 1.31
N PRO A 237 5.44 10.97 2.63
CA PRO A 237 6.61 10.66 3.44
C PRO A 237 7.19 9.27 3.17
N CYS A 238 6.42 8.36 2.55
CA CYS A 238 6.85 6.98 2.37
C CYS A 238 7.91 6.82 1.28
N HIS A 239 7.69 7.43 0.11
CA HIS A 239 8.56 7.24 -1.05
C HIS A 239 8.86 8.55 -1.79
N GLY A 240 8.58 9.69 -1.18
CA GLY A 240 8.95 11.00 -1.72
C GLY A 240 8.13 11.47 -2.93
N ALA A 241 6.93 10.91 -3.15
CA ALA A 241 6.05 11.45 -4.17
C ALA A 241 5.59 12.86 -3.78
N GLN A 242 5.63 13.80 -4.73
CA GLN A 242 5.19 15.18 -4.55
C GLN A 242 4.14 15.55 -5.59
N TYR A 243 3.15 16.33 -5.15
CA TYR A 243 2.05 16.75 -6.00
C TYR A 243 1.87 18.27 -5.90
N ASP A 244 1.45 18.87 -7.00
CA ASP A 244 1.13 20.30 -7.08
C ASP A 244 -0.36 20.54 -6.78
N PRO A 245 -0.71 21.00 -5.56
CA PRO A 245 -2.11 21.21 -5.21
C PRO A 245 -2.78 22.32 -6.03
N PHE A 246 -2.01 23.23 -6.62
CA PHE A 246 -2.52 24.36 -7.40
C PHE A 246 -2.68 24.02 -8.90
N ASN A 247 -2.25 22.81 -9.30
CA ASN A 247 -2.38 22.28 -10.64
C ASN A 247 -3.06 20.90 -10.61
N SER A 248 -4.28 20.83 -10.08
CA SER A 248 -5.11 19.63 -10.01
C SER A 248 -4.40 18.43 -9.33
N ALA A 249 -3.55 18.71 -8.35
CA ALA A 249 -2.72 17.73 -7.63
C ALA A 249 -1.93 16.79 -8.55
N LYS A 250 -1.44 17.32 -9.69
CA LYS A 250 -0.56 16.58 -10.59
C LYS A 250 0.74 16.19 -9.88
N VAL A 251 1.27 15.03 -10.25
CA VAL A 251 2.57 14.58 -9.78
C VAL A 251 3.67 15.51 -10.30
N ILE A 252 4.51 16.00 -9.39
CA ILE A 252 5.71 16.78 -9.70
C ILE A 252 6.91 15.84 -9.80
N THR A 253 7.05 14.93 -8.82
CA THR A 253 8.17 13.98 -8.75
C THR A 253 7.80 12.78 -7.90
N GLY A 254 8.63 11.75 -7.99
CA GLY A 254 8.50 10.52 -7.21
C GLY A 254 7.77 9.39 -7.94
N PRO A 255 7.51 8.27 -7.27
CA PRO A 255 7.01 7.05 -7.89
C PRO A 255 5.51 7.05 -8.20
N ALA A 256 4.75 8.05 -7.76
CA ALA A 256 3.34 8.19 -8.10
C ALA A 256 3.17 8.52 -9.59
N GLN A 257 2.17 7.89 -10.24
CA GLN A 257 1.95 8.05 -11.69
C GLN A 257 0.67 8.85 -12.01
N SER A 258 -0.19 9.05 -11.03
CA SER A 258 -1.46 9.75 -11.20
C SER A 258 -1.65 10.84 -10.15
N PRO A 259 -2.40 11.91 -10.46
CA PRO A 259 -2.73 12.96 -9.50
C PRO A 259 -3.53 12.39 -8.33
N LEU A 260 -3.58 13.14 -7.22
CA LEU A 260 -4.49 12.82 -6.13
C LEU A 260 -5.95 13.01 -6.57
N GLY A 261 -6.83 12.18 -6.02
CA GLY A 261 -8.26 12.26 -6.28
C GLY A 261 -8.83 13.61 -5.81
N SER A 262 -9.54 14.30 -6.68
CA SER A 262 -10.25 15.53 -6.30
C SER A 262 -11.51 15.19 -5.50
N ILE A 263 -11.80 16.02 -4.48
CA ILE A 263 -13.00 15.93 -3.67
C ILE A 263 -13.84 17.18 -3.97
N LYS A 264 -15.12 16.97 -4.27
CA LYS A 264 -16.02 18.07 -4.55
C LYS A 264 -16.34 18.83 -3.27
N VAL A 265 -15.99 20.09 -3.25
CA VAL A 265 -16.29 21.04 -2.16
C VAL A 265 -16.83 22.33 -2.76
N ALA A 266 -17.70 23.00 -2.03
CA ALA A 266 -18.27 24.28 -2.44
C ALA A 266 -18.41 25.22 -1.24
N ILE A 267 -18.58 26.50 -1.51
CA ILE A 267 -18.99 27.50 -0.52
C ILE A 267 -20.49 27.66 -0.62
N GLU A 268 -21.18 27.51 0.51
CA GLU A 268 -22.62 27.74 0.62
C GLU A 268 -22.90 28.60 1.88
N GLY A 269 -23.31 29.86 1.65
CA GLY A 269 -23.39 30.84 2.73
C GLY A 269 -22.04 31.05 3.39
N ASP A 270 -21.98 30.91 4.70
CA ASP A 270 -20.78 31.06 5.51
C ASP A 270 -19.99 29.74 5.71
N TRP A 271 -20.34 28.67 5.01
CA TRP A 271 -19.76 27.36 5.18
C TRP A 271 -19.07 26.84 3.93
N VAL A 272 -17.97 26.10 4.17
CA VAL A 272 -17.42 25.17 3.19
C VAL A 272 -18.11 23.81 3.42
N ILE A 273 -18.65 23.26 2.34
CA ILE A 273 -19.43 22.00 2.37
C ILE A 273 -18.82 20.98 1.41
N LEU A 274 -19.08 19.70 1.66
CA LEU A 274 -18.94 18.63 0.67
C LEU A 274 -20.12 18.73 -0.33
N ALA A 275 -19.81 18.72 -1.65
CA ALA A 275 -20.78 18.92 -2.72
C ALA A 275 -21.07 17.62 -3.48
#